data_f2db0e4bda5cfa70d41ca5176ba3af53
#
_entry.id   f2db0e4bda5cfa70d41ca5176ba3af53
#
_cell.length_a   1.000
_cell.length_b   1.000
_cell.length_c   1.000
_cell.angle_alpha   90.00
_cell.angle_beta   90.00
_cell.angle_gamma   90.00
#
_symmetry.space_group_name_H-M   'P 1'
#
loop_
_entity.id
_entity.type
_entity.pdbx_description
1 polymer ?
#
loop_
_entity_poly.entity_id
_entity_poly.type
_entity_poly.pdbx_seq_one_letter_code
_entity_poly.pdbx_strand_id
1 'polypeptide(L)'
;MKKILAVLMLGLSVAAADAVFAQDAALMQSARKEAKVVWYTSLALPSSTALAHFFQDKYKGIEVEVHRTGSQRVLQRVMQEAAAGIKNVDLIHTSDAGHFVLLKEKGLLLQYTPKGVESFPAGFKDKNGFYFGMRATLSVIAYNPKIVSDKDAPKTWKDLLNSKWNGKEVSAHPGYSGIIMTHVLALVNQYGWEYFRDLSKNKLHLVQSANDPAGVVASGERPVGVNGAEYFYYKTLKQGNPIKIVYPKEGVPLVVSPVAIAKDAPHPNAAKLFTEFIFSKESQQLLADKEGLYTGHPDVTYPADKPKLKDLNLISADPDELEKRNAEIKKRFVEFFGA
;
A
#
# COMPACT_ATOMS: atom_id res chain seq x y z
N MET A 1 -38.34 -37.13 13.76
CA MET A 1 -36.97 -36.94 13.34
C MET A 1 -36.65 -35.53 12.84
N LYS A 2 -37.49 -34.86 12.04
CA LYS A 2 -37.22 -33.47 11.54
C LYS A 2 -37.12 -32.36 12.62
N LYS A 3 -37.86 -32.46 13.74
CA LYS A 3 -37.82 -31.47 14.83
C LYS A 3 -36.56 -31.55 15.71
N ILE A 4 -35.97 -32.73 15.86
CA ILE A 4 -34.74 -32.92 16.66
C ILE A 4 -33.52 -32.40 15.91
N LEU A 5 -33.50 -32.49 14.56
CA LEU A 5 -32.40 -31.97 13.74
C LEU A 5 -32.32 -30.43 13.76
N ALA A 6 -33.48 -29.74 13.80
CA ALA A 6 -33.54 -28.27 13.84
C ALA A 6 -33.04 -27.69 15.19
N VAL A 7 -33.29 -28.38 16.32
CA VAL A 7 -32.81 -27.97 17.63
C VAL A 7 -31.30 -28.19 17.78
N LEU A 8 -30.73 -29.25 17.19
CA LEU A 8 -29.28 -29.49 17.17
C LEU A 8 -28.55 -28.43 16.32
N MET A 9 -29.08 -28.02 15.18
CA MET A 9 -28.45 -26.97 14.35
C MET A 9 -28.49 -25.59 15.02
N LEU A 10 -29.58 -25.25 15.74
CA LEU A 10 -29.67 -24.00 16.47
C LEU A 10 -28.71 -23.97 17.67
N GLY A 11 -28.52 -25.07 18.38
CA GLY A 11 -27.58 -25.18 19.49
C GLY A 11 -26.11 -25.05 19.07
N LEU A 12 -25.74 -25.59 17.91
CA LEU A 12 -24.38 -25.44 17.37
C LEU A 12 -24.06 -24.00 16.93
N SER A 13 -25.02 -23.28 16.37
CA SER A 13 -24.81 -21.88 15.94
C SER A 13 -24.66 -20.91 17.12
N VAL A 14 -25.39 -21.14 18.21
CA VAL A 14 -25.24 -20.32 19.44
C VAL A 14 -23.92 -20.60 20.12
N ALA A 15 -23.51 -21.84 20.29
CA ALA A 15 -22.24 -22.22 20.90
C ALA A 15 -21.03 -21.70 20.09
N ALA A 16 -21.10 -21.65 18.76
CA ALA A 16 -20.06 -21.09 17.91
C ALA A 16 -19.97 -19.55 18.04
N ALA A 17 -21.11 -18.86 18.15
CA ALA A 17 -21.13 -17.42 18.37
C ALA A 17 -20.55 -17.05 19.75
N ASP A 18 -20.93 -17.77 20.81
CA ASP A 18 -20.39 -17.54 22.16
C ASP A 18 -18.88 -17.79 22.22
N ALA A 19 -18.37 -18.81 21.52
CA ALA A 19 -16.93 -19.08 21.45
C ALA A 19 -16.15 -17.95 20.72
N VAL A 20 -16.70 -17.37 19.66
CA VAL A 20 -16.08 -16.22 18.95
C VAL A 20 -16.06 -14.99 19.84
N PHE A 21 -17.15 -14.65 20.53
CA PHE A 21 -17.19 -13.52 21.47
C PHE A 21 -16.21 -13.71 22.63
N ALA A 22 -16.10 -14.90 23.17
CA ALA A 22 -15.15 -15.22 24.24
C ALA A 22 -13.69 -15.07 23.78
N GLN A 23 -13.37 -15.49 22.55
CA GLN A 23 -12.03 -15.34 21.96
C GLN A 23 -11.68 -13.86 21.74
N ASP A 24 -12.62 -13.05 21.25
CA ASP A 24 -12.41 -11.61 21.05
C ASP A 24 -12.22 -10.89 22.38
N ALA A 25 -12.99 -11.23 23.41
CA ALA A 25 -12.82 -10.69 24.74
C ALA A 25 -11.45 -11.06 25.35
N ALA A 26 -11.00 -12.29 25.18
CA ALA A 26 -9.70 -12.76 25.67
C ALA A 26 -8.53 -12.06 24.93
N LEU A 27 -8.63 -11.91 23.61
CA LEU A 27 -7.64 -11.17 22.81
C LEU A 27 -7.55 -9.71 23.29
N MET A 28 -8.70 -9.04 23.47
CA MET A 28 -8.74 -7.66 23.94
C MET A 28 -8.15 -7.51 25.35
N GLN A 29 -8.43 -8.43 26.25
CA GLN A 29 -7.86 -8.40 27.61
C GLN A 29 -6.34 -8.59 27.58
N SER A 30 -5.84 -9.51 26.76
CA SER A 30 -4.41 -9.76 26.60
C SER A 30 -3.69 -8.58 25.94
N ALA A 31 -4.28 -7.98 24.90
CA ALA A 31 -3.76 -6.78 24.25
C ALA A 31 -3.67 -5.58 25.20
N ARG A 32 -4.67 -5.40 26.09
CA ARG A 32 -4.63 -4.34 27.11
C ARG A 32 -3.51 -4.53 28.15
N LYS A 33 -3.13 -5.77 28.46
CA LYS A 33 -1.99 -6.05 29.35
C LYS A 33 -0.67 -5.69 28.68
N GLU A 34 -0.56 -5.88 27.37
CA GLU A 34 0.59 -5.47 26.56
C GLU A 34 0.65 -3.96 26.36
N ALA A 35 -0.51 -3.28 26.34
CA ALA A 35 -0.73 -1.83 26.35
C ALA A 35 -0.10 -1.06 25.18
N LYS A 36 0.54 -1.72 24.20
CA LYS A 36 1.31 -1.07 23.14
C LYS A 36 1.32 -1.89 21.86
N VAL A 37 1.42 -1.18 20.71
CA VAL A 37 1.78 -1.72 19.38
C VAL A 37 2.84 -0.83 18.77
N VAL A 38 3.96 -1.39 18.34
CA VAL A 38 5.00 -0.69 17.56
C VAL A 38 4.81 -0.99 16.08
N TRP A 39 4.42 0.03 15.32
CA TRP A 39 4.10 -0.10 13.91
C TRP A 39 5.13 0.57 13.00
N TYR A 40 5.91 -0.23 12.26
CA TYR A 40 6.80 0.26 11.21
C TYR A 40 6.02 0.35 9.90
N THR A 41 5.93 1.55 9.33
CA THR A 41 5.04 1.77 8.18
C THR A 41 5.61 2.72 7.13
N SER A 42 5.26 2.46 5.87
CA SER A 42 5.46 3.39 4.76
C SER A 42 4.21 4.19 4.39
N LEU A 43 3.09 4.00 5.11
CA LEU A 43 1.89 4.82 4.94
C LEU A 43 2.23 6.28 5.28
N ALA A 44 1.63 7.23 4.56
CA ALA A 44 1.85 8.66 4.85
C ALA A 44 1.56 8.98 6.32
N LEU A 45 2.37 9.85 6.93
CA LEU A 45 2.28 10.12 8.38
C LEU A 45 0.88 10.57 8.83
N PRO A 46 0.19 11.50 8.13
CA PRO A 46 -1.17 11.86 8.52
C PRO A 46 -2.14 10.68 8.52
N SER A 47 -2.01 9.79 7.53
CA SER A 47 -2.87 8.61 7.39
C SER A 47 -2.60 7.57 8.47
N SER A 48 -1.32 7.29 8.77
CA SER A 48 -0.94 6.34 9.81
C SER A 48 -1.32 6.84 11.21
N THR A 49 -1.14 8.15 11.46
CA THR A 49 -1.55 8.79 12.72
C THR A 49 -3.08 8.76 12.88
N ALA A 50 -3.85 9.06 11.83
CA ALA A 50 -5.31 8.99 11.89
C ALA A 50 -5.80 7.56 12.21
N LEU A 51 -5.19 6.55 11.58
CA LEU A 51 -5.53 5.15 11.83
C LEU A 51 -5.16 4.72 13.26
N ALA A 52 -3.98 5.13 13.74
CA ALA A 52 -3.54 4.87 15.12
C ALA A 52 -4.49 5.51 16.16
N HIS A 53 -4.85 6.78 15.96
CA HIS A 53 -5.80 7.47 16.85
C HIS A 53 -7.17 6.80 16.85
N PHE A 54 -7.69 6.40 15.67
CA PHE A 54 -8.98 5.73 15.61
C PHE A 54 -8.96 4.38 16.34
N PHE A 55 -7.86 3.63 16.24
CA PHE A 55 -7.68 2.41 17.05
C PHE A 55 -7.64 2.73 18.56
N GLN A 56 -6.82 3.69 18.98
CA GLN A 56 -6.66 4.08 20.38
C GLN A 56 -7.97 4.61 20.99
N ASP A 57 -8.78 5.30 20.19
CA ASP A 57 -10.10 5.76 20.62
C ASP A 57 -11.07 4.61 20.87
N LYS A 58 -11.04 3.58 20.04
CA LYS A 58 -11.88 2.39 20.14
C LYS A 58 -11.39 1.43 21.23
N TYR A 59 -10.08 1.27 21.37
CA TYR A 59 -9.42 0.31 22.26
C TYR A 59 -8.58 1.03 23.34
N LYS A 60 -9.25 1.78 24.22
CA LYS A 60 -8.59 2.56 25.28
C LYS A 60 -7.60 1.71 26.08
N GLY A 61 -6.44 2.30 26.39
CA GLY A 61 -5.37 1.65 27.13
C GLY A 61 -4.35 0.89 26.29
N ILE A 62 -4.44 0.97 24.94
CA ILE A 62 -3.44 0.41 24.02
C ILE A 62 -2.91 1.56 23.15
N GLU A 63 -1.62 1.87 23.26
CA GLU A 63 -0.94 2.88 22.46
C GLU A 63 -0.45 2.28 21.13
N VAL A 64 -0.50 3.06 20.04
CA VAL A 64 0.12 2.69 18.76
C VAL A 64 1.28 3.64 18.49
N GLU A 65 2.50 3.14 18.63
CA GLU A 65 3.73 3.87 18.31
C GLU A 65 4.03 3.73 16.82
N VAL A 66 3.89 4.83 16.07
CA VAL A 66 4.07 4.86 14.63
C VAL A 66 5.49 5.27 14.25
N HIS A 67 6.24 4.38 13.62
CA HIS A 67 7.52 4.68 12.99
C HIS A 67 7.37 4.74 11.47
N ARG A 68 7.25 5.96 10.93
CA ARG A 68 7.04 6.17 9.50
C ARG A 68 8.33 6.48 8.76
N THR A 69 8.65 5.69 7.73
CA THR A 69 9.70 5.99 6.76
C THR A 69 9.38 5.40 5.38
N GLY A 70 10.25 5.52 4.37
CA GLY A 70 10.06 4.90 3.05
C GLY A 70 10.12 3.37 3.10
N SER A 71 9.45 2.69 2.17
CA SER A 71 9.32 1.23 2.16
C SER A 71 10.66 0.50 2.27
N GLN A 72 11.66 0.93 1.52
CA GLN A 72 12.99 0.30 1.52
C GLN A 72 13.70 0.47 2.88
N ARG A 73 13.53 1.65 3.53
CA ARG A 73 14.12 1.89 4.85
C ARG A 73 13.41 1.08 5.94
N VAL A 74 12.08 0.87 5.83
CA VAL A 74 11.36 -0.05 6.73
C VAL A 74 11.96 -1.44 6.63
N LEU A 75 12.10 -1.99 5.41
CA LEU A 75 12.71 -3.31 5.21
C LEU A 75 14.12 -3.38 5.78
N GLN A 76 14.98 -2.41 5.45
CA GLN A 76 16.36 -2.37 5.94
C GLN A 76 16.41 -2.38 7.47
N ARG A 77 15.59 -1.58 8.13
CA ARG A 77 15.52 -1.54 9.60
C ARG A 77 15.09 -2.89 10.18
N VAL A 78 14.02 -3.49 9.68
CA VAL A 78 13.56 -4.82 10.12
C VAL A 78 14.66 -5.86 9.96
N MET A 79 15.36 -5.86 8.82
CA MET A 79 16.44 -6.81 8.54
C MET A 79 17.66 -6.59 9.46
N GLN A 80 18.03 -5.34 9.74
CA GLN A 80 19.12 -5.01 10.65
C GLN A 80 18.80 -5.39 12.09
N GLU A 81 17.59 -5.06 12.56
CA GLU A 81 17.14 -5.43 13.90
C GLU A 81 17.08 -6.96 14.07
N ALA A 82 16.54 -7.69 13.07
CA ALA A 82 16.52 -9.14 13.10
C ALA A 82 17.91 -9.76 13.15
N ALA A 83 18.86 -9.25 12.36
CA ALA A 83 20.26 -9.71 12.36
C ALA A 83 20.99 -9.45 13.70
N ALA A 84 20.59 -8.37 14.40
CA ALA A 84 21.10 -8.02 15.72
C ALA A 84 20.36 -8.70 16.90
N GLY A 85 19.33 -9.53 16.63
CA GLY A 85 18.50 -10.15 17.66
C GLY A 85 17.59 -9.15 18.39
N ILE A 86 17.38 -7.96 17.82
CA ILE A 86 16.55 -6.90 18.40
C ILE A 86 15.08 -7.14 18.02
N LYS A 87 14.19 -7.12 19.00
CA LYS A 87 12.75 -7.37 18.86
C LYS A 87 11.99 -6.10 19.22
N ASN A 88 11.92 -5.14 18.31
CA ASN A 88 11.29 -3.83 18.55
C ASN A 88 9.97 -3.64 17.80
N VAL A 89 9.72 -4.39 16.72
CA VAL A 89 8.57 -4.17 15.85
C VAL A 89 7.49 -5.22 16.08
N ASP A 90 6.26 -4.77 16.16
CA ASP A 90 5.08 -5.65 16.21
C ASP A 90 4.45 -5.82 14.84
N LEU A 91 4.25 -4.72 14.11
CA LEU A 91 3.57 -4.71 12.84
C LEU A 91 4.41 -4.03 11.75
N ILE A 92 4.52 -4.69 10.61
CA ILE A 92 5.31 -4.22 9.46
C ILE A 92 4.34 -3.93 8.31
N HIS A 93 4.43 -2.71 7.73
CA HIS A 93 3.68 -2.33 6.54
C HIS A 93 4.58 -1.60 5.54
N THR A 94 4.62 -2.08 4.31
CA THR A 94 5.28 -1.39 3.19
C THR A 94 4.42 -1.41 1.94
N SER A 95 4.73 -0.56 0.96
CA SER A 95 4.08 -0.57 -0.35
C SER A 95 4.81 -1.42 -1.38
N ASP A 96 5.61 -2.38 -0.93
CA ASP A 96 6.32 -3.34 -1.78
C ASP A 96 5.99 -4.76 -1.30
N ALA A 97 5.22 -5.50 -2.09
CA ALA A 97 4.80 -6.84 -1.75
C ALA A 97 5.97 -7.84 -1.75
N GLY A 98 7.02 -7.60 -2.55
CA GLY A 98 8.25 -8.41 -2.56
C GLY A 98 8.97 -8.40 -1.21
N HIS A 99 8.85 -7.33 -0.42
CA HIS A 99 9.39 -7.29 0.94
C HIS A 99 8.81 -8.39 1.83
N PHE A 100 7.52 -8.70 1.67
CA PHE A 100 6.84 -9.71 2.48
C PHE A 100 7.17 -11.12 2.02
N VAL A 101 7.46 -11.34 0.74
CA VAL A 101 8.04 -12.59 0.23
C VAL A 101 9.39 -12.84 0.92
N LEU A 102 10.30 -11.88 0.86
CA LEU A 102 11.61 -11.96 1.51
C LEU A 102 11.53 -12.19 3.02
N LEU A 103 10.70 -11.41 3.74
CA LEU A 103 10.53 -11.54 5.18
C LEU A 103 9.94 -12.90 5.58
N LYS A 104 8.99 -13.41 4.78
CA LYS A 104 8.41 -14.74 4.96
C LYS A 104 9.44 -15.84 4.75
N GLU A 105 10.24 -15.80 3.68
CA GLU A 105 11.30 -16.76 3.38
C GLU A 105 12.35 -16.79 4.50
N LYS A 106 12.63 -15.64 5.10
CA LYS A 106 13.55 -15.54 6.26
C LYS A 106 12.92 -15.95 7.60
N GLY A 107 11.64 -16.34 7.61
CA GLY A 107 10.95 -16.75 8.84
C GLY A 107 10.71 -15.60 9.83
N LEU A 108 10.65 -14.35 9.35
CA LEU A 108 10.50 -13.15 10.17
C LEU A 108 9.03 -12.69 10.34
N LEU A 109 8.07 -13.42 9.76
CA LEU A 109 6.65 -13.12 9.87
C LEU A 109 5.91 -14.16 10.71
N LEU A 110 4.93 -13.71 11.50
CA LEU A 110 3.98 -14.56 12.19
C LEU A 110 2.86 -14.96 11.21
N GLN A 111 2.54 -16.23 11.12
CA GLN A 111 1.37 -16.68 10.39
C GLN A 111 0.11 -16.33 11.19
N TYR A 112 -0.69 -15.42 10.67
CA TYR A 112 -1.93 -14.97 11.30
C TYR A 112 -2.90 -14.45 10.24
N THR A 113 -4.10 -15.04 10.18
CA THR A 113 -5.16 -14.65 9.24
C THR A 113 -6.19 -13.81 9.98
N PRO A 114 -6.31 -12.50 9.69
CA PRO A 114 -7.33 -11.65 10.29
C PRO A 114 -8.74 -12.07 9.83
N LYS A 115 -9.74 -11.79 10.65
CA LYS A 115 -11.14 -12.06 10.32
C LYS A 115 -11.60 -11.21 9.12
N GLY A 116 -12.45 -11.78 8.29
CA GLY A 116 -13.07 -11.09 7.17
C GLY A 116 -12.21 -10.94 5.91
N VAL A 117 -10.89 -11.24 5.99
CA VAL A 117 -10.01 -11.17 4.80
C VAL A 117 -10.32 -12.26 3.77
N GLU A 118 -11.11 -13.27 4.10
CA GLU A 118 -11.56 -14.30 3.17
C GLU A 118 -12.29 -13.70 1.97
N SER A 119 -13.07 -12.65 2.21
CA SER A 119 -13.84 -11.90 1.21
C SER A 119 -13.00 -10.96 0.33
N PHE A 120 -11.72 -10.71 0.71
CA PHE A 120 -10.84 -9.83 -0.06
C PHE A 120 -10.43 -10.47 -1.38
N PRO A 121 -10.14 -9.69 -2.43
CA PRO A 121 -9.62 -10.20 -3.70
C PRO A 121 -8.34 -11.02 -3.49
N ALA A 122 -8.12 -12.02 -4.35
CA ALA A 122 -6.96 -12.91 -4.25
C ALA A 122 -5.61 -12.17 -4.20
N GLY A 123 -5.46 -11.09 -4.99
CA GLY A 123 -4.25 -10.26 -5.02
C GLY A 123 -3.96 -9.50 -3.71
N PHE A 124 -4.87 -9.52 -2.73
CA PHE A 124 -4.67 -8.95 -1.40
C PHE A 124 -4.26 -9.99 -0.35
N LYS A 125 -4.06 -11.26 -0.72
CA LYS A 125 -3.86 -12.36 0.23
C LYS A 125 -2.61 -13.16 -0.09
N ASP A 126 -1.76 -13.37 0.92
CA ASP A 126 -0.77 -14.46 0.86
C ASP A 126 -1.47 -15.80 1.03
N LYS A 127 -1.15 -16.77 0.16
CA LYS A 127 -1.75 -18.11 0.16
C LYS A 127 -1.54 -18.86 1.48
N ASN A 128 -0.48 -18.55 2.21
CA ASN A 128 -0.12 -19.19 3.46
C ASN A 128 -0.51 -18.40 4.71
N GLY A 129 -1.13 -17.22 4.56
CA GLY A 129 -1.63 -16.41 5.67
C GLY A 129 -0.57 -15.68 6.50
N PHE A 130 0.55 -15.29 5.89
CA PHE A 130 1.59 -14.52 6.58
C PHE A 130 1.43 -13.01 6.43
N TYR A 131 0.82 -12.54 5.33
CA TYR A 131 0.58 -11.12 5.09
C TYR A 131 -0.68 -10.89 4.27
N PHE A 132 -1.27 -9.70 4.41
CA PHE A 132 -2.49 -9.31 3.71
C PHE A 132 -2.41 -7.86 3.25
N GLY A 133 -2.99 -7.57 2.11
CA GLY A 133 -3.07 -6.23 1.55
C GLY A 133 -3.93 -5.32 2.42
N MET A 134 -3.31 -4.40 3.14
CA MET A 134 -3.99 -3.42 3.96
C MET A 134 -4.70 -2.37 3.11
N ARG A 135 -4.09 -2.00 2.00
CA ARG A 135 -4.58 -1.00 1.06
C ARG A 135 -4.03 -1.23 -0.34
N ALA A 136 -4.63 -0.57 -1.31
CA ALA A 136 -4.06 -0.46 -2.64
C ALA A 136 -4.07 1.00 -3.15
N THR A 137 -3.20 1.28 -4.09
CA THR A 137 -3.18 2.53 -4.86
C THR A 137 -2.78 2.22 -6.30
N LEU A 138 -2.95 3.22 -7.17
CA LEU A 138 -2.49 3.16 -8.55
C LEU A 138 -1.24 4.02 -8.70
N SER A 139 -0.34 3.61 -9.59
CA SER A 139 0.69 4.51 -10.09
C SER A 139 0.22 5.11 -11.41
N VAL A 140 0.12 6.43 -11.47
CA VAL A 140 -0.58 7.13 -12.56
C VAL A 140 0.26 8.25 -13.16
N ILE A 141 -0.13 8.73 -14.33
CA ILE A 141 0.34 9.98 -14.91
C ILE A 141 -0.49 11.13 -14.34
N ALA A 142 0.12 12.29 -14.14
CA ALA A 142 -0.60 13.51 -13.78
C ALA A 142 -0.01 14.73 -14.49
N TYR A 143 -0.80 15.79 -14.64
CA TYR A 143 -0.30 17.05 -15.20
C TYR A 143 -0.99 18.26 -14.59
N ASN A 144 -0.33 19.42 -14.71
CA ASN A 144 -0.88 20.70 -14.29
C ASN A 144 -1.67 21.34 -15.45
N PRO A 145 -3.01 21.44 -15.38
CA PRO A 145 -3.84 21.94 -16.48
C PRO A 145 -3.71 23.45 -16.74
N LYS A 146 -3.05 24.20 -15.85
CA LYS A 146 -2.74 25.61 -16.09
C LYS A 146 -1.54 25.82 -17.02
N ILE A 147 -0.70 24.76 -17.18
CA ILE A 147 0.55 24.82 -17.97
C ILE A 147 0.45 23.89 -19.19
N VAL A 148 -0.17 22.72 -19.03
CA VAL A 148 -0.33 21.73 -20.09
C VAL A 148 -1.80 21.64 -20.46
N SER A 149 -2.15 21.95 -21.73
CA SER A 149 -3.53 21.82 -22.19
C SER A 149 -3.96 20.36 -22.25
N ASP A 150 -5.27 20.09 -22.13
CA ASP A 150 -5.82 18.74 -22.22
C ASP A 150 -5.53 18.04 -23.58
N LYS A 151 -5.37 18.85 -24.64
CA LYS A 151 -5.02 18.39 -25.98
C LYS A 151 -3.58 17.88 -26.04
N ASP A 152 -2.67 18.57 -25.35
CA ASP A 152 -1.23 18.28 -25.37
C ASP A 152 -0.78 17.33 -24.28
N ALA A 153 -1.61 17.10 -23.25
CA ALA A 153 -1.29 16.24 -22.13
C ALA A 153 -0.99 14.80 -22.54
N PRO A 154 -0.06 14.13 -21.87
CA PRO A 154 0.22 12.72 -22.11
C PRO A 154 -1.00 11.88 -21.70
N LYS A 155 -1.39 10.90 -22.55
CA LYS A 155 -2.53 9.99 -22.33
C LYS A 155 -2.09 8.54 -22.19
N THR A 156 -0.89 8.24 -22.65
CA THR A 156 -0.28 6.92 -22.65
C THR A 156 1.11 6.99 -22.01
N TRP A 157 1.63 5.83 -21.57
CA TRP A 157 3.00 5.75 -21.06
C TRP A 157 4.01 6.17 -22.13
N LYS A 158 3.77 5.83 -23.41
CA LYS A 158 4.65 6.20 -24.52
C LYS A 158 4.65 7.68 -24.84
N ASP A 159 3.57 8.41 -24.54
CA ASP A 159 3.52 9.87 -24.75
C ASP A 159 4.54 10.61 -23.89
N LEU A 160 4.94 10.04 -22.77
CA LEU A 160 5.98 10.57 -21.89
C LEU A 160 7.38 10.53 -22.51
N LEU A 161 7.59 9.72 -23.55
CA LEU A 161 8.89 9.64 -24.26
C LEU A 161 9.11 10.80 -25.23
N ASN A 162 8.10 11.65 -25.45
CA ASN A 162 8.21 12.76 -26.37
C ASN A 162 9.16 13.82 -25.83
N SER A 163 10.12 14.26 -26.67
CA SER A 163 11.13 15.26 -26.33
C SER A 163 10.56 16.64 -25.93
N LYS A 164 9.29 16.94 -26.24
CA LYS A 164 8.61 18.14 -25.73
C LYS A 164 8.56 18.21 -24.22
N TRP A 165 8.71 17.07 -23.52
CA TRP A 165 8.73 16.95 -22.08
C TRP A 165 10.12 17.09 -21.45
N ASN A 166 11.18 17.25 -22.25
CA ASN A 166 12.55 17.39 -21.75
C ASN A 166 12.61 18.49 -20.66
N GLY A 167 13.06 18.13 -19.47
CA GLY A 167 13.14 19.00 -18.29
C GLY A 167 11.80 19.43 -17.68
N LYS A 168 10.67 18.81 -18.08
CA LYS A 168 9.33 19.15 -17.60
C LYS A 168 8.67 18.02 -16.77
N GLU A 169 9.34 16.93 -16.59
CA GLU A 169 8.82 15.72 -15.95
C GLU A 169 9.38 15.52 -14.56
N VAL A 170 8.58 14.97 -13.66
CA VAL A 170 8.97 14.50 -12.33
C VAL A 170 8.65 13.01 -12.17
N SER A 171 9.58 12.28 -11.57
CA SER A 171 9.44 10.85 -11.22
C SER A 171 9.88 10.62 -9.79
N ALA A 172 9.20 9.72 -9.07
CA ALA A 172 9.74 9.18 -7.84
C ALA A 172 10.69 8.00 -8.11
N HIS A 173 11.50 7.63 -7.10
CA HIS A 173 12.61 6.70 -7.26
C HIS A 173 12.31 5.33 -6.62
N PRO A 174 12.52 4.19 -7.33
CA PRO A 174 12.23 2.85 -6.81
C PRO A 174 13.12 2.44 -5.63
N GLY A 175 14.30 3.01 -5.50
CA GLY A 175 15.21 2.78 -4.37
C GLY A 175 14.71 3.29 -3.02
N TYR A 176 13.58 4.04 -3.00
CA TYR A 176 12.96 4.55 -1.77
C TYR A 176 11.50 4.12 -1.63
N SER A 177 10.79 3.97 -2.76
CA SER A 177 9.34 3.75 -2.80
C SER A 177 8.97 2.40 -3.41
N GLY A 178 8.27 1.55 -2.65
CA GLY A 178 7.71 0.30 -3.17
C GLY A 178 6.62 0.51 -4.23
N ILE A 179 5.89 1.64 -4.19
CA ILE A 179 4.94 1.99 -5.25
C ILE A 179 5.68 2.10 -6.59
N ILE A 180 6.84 2.76 -6.59
CA ILE A 180 7.62 2.95 -7.81
C ILE A 180 8.34 1.67 -8.21
N MET A 181 8.75 0.83 -7.25
CA MET A 181 9.27 -0.50 -7.55
C MET A 181 8.27 -1.33 -8.37
N THR A 182 7.01 -1.37 -7.92
CA THR A 182 5.91 -2.03 -8.64
C THR A 182 5.65 -1.39 -10.00
N HIS A 183 5.65 -0.04 -10.08
CA HIS A 183 5.50 0.70 -11.34
C HIS A 183 6.58 0.32 -12.36
N VAL A 184 7.84 0.33 -11.95
CA VAL A 184 8.97 0.00 -12.84
C VAL A 184 8.84 -1.44 -13.33
N LEU A 185 8.59 -2.41 -12.43
CA LEU A 185 8.40 -3.80 -12.83
C LEU A 185 7.27 -3.96 -13.84
N ALA A 186 6.11 -3.36 -13.57
CA ALA A 186 4.94 -3.44 -14.44
C ALA A 186 5.24 -2.92 -15.85
N LEU A 187 5.92 -1.77 -15.96
CA LEU A 187 6.25 -1.19 -17.28
C LEU A 187 7.43 -1.90 -17.96
N VAL A 188 8.39 -2.43 -17.21
CA VAL A 188 9.45 -3.28 -17.79
C VAL A 188 8.85 -4.56 -18.40
N ASN A 189 7.89 -5.18 -17.71
CA ASN A 189 7.22 -6.37 -18.23
C ASN A 189 6.40 -6.07 -19.50
N GLN A 190 5.87 -4.85 -19.62
CA GLN A 190 5.07 -4.44 -20.78
C GLN A 190 5.90 -3.89 -21.94
N TYR A 191 6.97 -3.13 -21.66
CA TYR A 191 7.70 -2.35 -22.68
C TYR A 191 9.22 -2.64 -22.72
N GLY A 192 9.75 -3.46 -21.82
CA GLY A 192 11.18 -3.65 -21.66
C GLY A 192 11.90 -2.46 -21.00
N TRP A 193 13.20 -2.64 -20.78
CA TRP A 193 14.07 -1.60 -20.24
C TRP A 193 14.31 -0.44 -21.20
N GLU A 194 14.08 -0.64 -22.48
CA GLU A 194 14.17 0.40 -23.51
C GLU A 194 13.27 1.59 -23.21
N TYR A 195 12.07 1.34 -22.65
CA TYR A 195 11.17 2.40 -22.23
C TYR A 195 11.84 3.37 -21.23
N PHE A 196 12.47 2.85 -20.19
CA PHE A 196 13.13 3.66 -19.16
C PHE A 196 14.40 4.34 -19.69
N ARG A 197 15.16 3.67 -20.55
CA ARG A 197 16.29 4.28 -21.24
C ARG A 197 15.85 5.46 -22.12
N ASP A 198 14.74 5.35 -22.83
CA ASP A 198 14.24 6.43 -23.66
C ASP A 198 13.61 7.55 -22.81
N LEU A 199 12.90 7.22 -21.74
CA LEU A 199 12.37 8.18 -20.79
C LEU A 199 13.47 9.01 -20.11
N SER A 200 14.63 8.42 -19.82
CA SER A 200 15.75 9.13 -19.16
C SER A 200 16.32 10.27 -20.02
N LYS A 201 16.13 10.23 -21.34
CA LYS A 201 16.55 11.32 -22.25
C LYS A 201 15.85 12.64 -21.94
N ASN A 202 14.69 12.59 -21.32
CA ASN A 202 13.91 13.78 -20.93
C ASN A 202 14.39 14.46 -19.62
N LYS A 203 15.48 14.01 -19.01
CA LYS A 203 16.11 14.63 -17.82
C LYS A 203 15.11 14.92 -16.71
N LEU A 204 14.49 13.86 -16.21
CA LEU A 204 13.47 13.92 -15.17
C LEU A 204 14.00 14.53 -13.87
N HIS A 205 13.17 15.30 -13.19
CA HIS A 205 13.40 15.65 -11.79
C HIS A 205 13.05 14.44 -10.93
N LEU A 206 14.04 13.90 -10.19
CA LEU A 206 13.84 12.72 -9.34
C LEU A 206 13.56 13.15 -7.90
N VAL A 207 12.49 12.58 -7.32
CA VAL A 207 12.11 12.75 -5.92
C VAL A 207 12.07 11.39 -5.20
N GLN A 208 12.11 11.38 -3.87
CA GLN A 208 12.22 10.13 -3.13
C GLN A 208 10.90 9.38 -3.03
N SER A 209 9.87 10.01 -2.51
CA SER A 209 8.58 9.39 -2.22
C SER A 209 7.65 9.44 -3.42
N ALA A 210 6.86 8.38 -3.63
CA ALA A 210 5.78 8.39 -4.62
C ALA A 210 4.68 9.46 -4.35
N ASN A 211 4.69 10.09 -3.18
CA ASN A 211 3.78 11.16 -2.82
C ASN A 211 4.26 12.54 -3.30
N ASP A 212 5.58 12.71 -3.46
CA ASP A 212 6.20 14.01 -3.74
C ASP A 212 5.86 14.60 -5.12
N PRO A 213 5.68 13.79 -6.19
CA PRO A 213 5.33 14.33 -7.51
C PRO A 213 4.05 15.18 -7.51
N ALA A 214 3.09 14.90 -6.61
CA ALA A 214 1.85 15.67 -6.54
C ALA A 214 2.09 17.17 -6.22
N GLY A 215 2.99 17.47 -5.28
CA GLY A 215 3.37 18.84 -4.96
C GLY A 215 4.13 19.54 -6.08
N VAL A 216 5.07 18.82 -6.71
CA VAL A 216 5.90 19.33 -7.82
C VAL A 216 5.05 19.65 -9.05
N VAL A 217 4.08 18.79 -9.39
CA VAL A 217 3.13 19.02 -10.50
C VAL A 217 2.19 20.18 -10.17
N ALA A 218 1.66 20.22 -8.95
CA ALA A 218 0.74 21.28 -8.52
C ALA A 218 1.38 22.66 -8.55
N SER A 219 2.64 22.79 -8.12
CA SER A 219 3.39 24.04 -8.16
C SER A 219 3.73 24.49 -9.59
N GLY A 220 3.76 23.55 -10.55
CA GLY A 220 4.18 23.79 -11.93
C GLY A 220 5.70 23.76 -12.14
N GLU A 221 6.50 23.44 -11.13
CA GLU A 221 7.95 23.26 -11.26
C GLU A 221 8.30 22.22 -12.32
N ARG A 222 7.60 21.09 -12.28
CA ARG A 222 7.59 20.09 -13.36
C ARG A 222 6.12 19.76 -13.66
N PRO A 223 5.57 20.26 -14.75
CA PRO A 223 4.12 20.20 -15.00
C PRO A 223 3.59 18.82 -15.35
N VAL A 224 4.46 17.79 -15.51
CA VAL A 224 4.07 16.42 -15.82
C VAL A 224 4.69 15.47 -14.80
N GLY A 225 3.85 14.68 -14.11
CA GLY A 225 4.26 13.54 -13.30
C GLY A 225 4.21 12.26 -14.12
N VAL A 226 5.34 11.58 -14.29
CA VAL A 226 5.43 10.33 -15.07
C VAL A 226 4.99 9.11 -14.27
N ASN A 227 4.94 9.26 -12.95
CA ASN A 227 4.43 8.28 -11.98
C ASN A 227 4.06 8.99 -10.68
N GLY A 228 3.63 8.25 -9.69
CA GLY A 228 3.28 8.76 -8.37
C GLY A 228 2.05 8.04 -7.81
N ALA A 229 1.83 8.23 -6.52
CA ALA A 229 0.69 7.64 -5.84
C ALA A 229 -0.60 8.38 -6.21
N GLU A 230 -1.52 7.68 -6.88
CA GLU A 230 -2.81 8.24 -7.34
C GLU A 230 -3.57 8.93 -6.21
N TYR A 231 -3.62 8.34 -5.02
CA TYR A 231 -4.34 8.91 -3.88
C TYR A 231 -3.78 10.27 -3.43
N PHE A 232 -2.48 10.51 -3.62
CA PHE A 232 -1.87 11.82 -3.31
C PHE A 232 -2.20 12.87 -4.36
N TYR A 233 -2.19 12.52 -5.64
CA TYR A 233 -2.70 13.39 -6.71
C TYR A 233 -4.18 13.71 -6.50
N TYR A 234 -4.98 12.71 -6.16
CA TYR A 234 -6.40 12.88 -5.87
C TYR A 234 -6.63 13.82 -4.67
N LYS A 235 -5.91 13.62 -3.57
CA LYS A 235 -5.97 14.47 -2.38
C LYS A 235 -5.57 15.91 -2.69
N THR A 236 -4.48 16.10 -3.45
CA THR A 236 -4.00 17.43 -3.87
C THR A 236 -5.01 18.12 -4.78
N LEU A 237 -5.65 17.40 -5.70
CA LEU A 237 -6.76 17.90 -6.52
C LEU A 237 -7.95 18.34 -5.64
N LYS A 238 -8.35 17.54 -4.65
CA LYS A 238 -9.47 17.86 -3.73
C LYS A 238 -9.19 19.07 -2.84
N GLN A 239 -7.94 19.42 -2.65
CA GLN A 239 -7.52 20.66 -1.97
C GLN A 239 -7.57 21.90 -2.89
N GLY A 240 -8.06 21.76 -4.13
CA GLY A 240 -8.19 22.85 -5.10
C GLY A 240 -6.92 23.14 -5.92
N ASN A 241 -5.91 22.31 -5.82
CA ASN A 241 -4.67 22.48 -6.59
C ASN A 241 -4.87 22.06 -8.07
N PRO A 242 -4.13 22.67 -9.01
CA PRO A 242 -4.27 22.42 -10.44
C PRO A 242 -3.62 21.09 -10.84
N ILE A 243 -4.33 20.01 -10.69
CA ILE A 243 -3.91 18.65 -11.08
C ILE A 243 -5.02 18.00 -11.90
N LYS A 244 -4.63 17.31 -12.99
CA LYS A 244 -5.43 16.32 -13.67
C LYS A 244 -4.70 14.99 -13.65
N ILE A 245 -5.44 13.92 -13.33
CA ILE A 245 -4.94 12.55 -13.24
C ILE A 245 -5.30 11.83 -14.54
N VAL A 246 -4.33 11.10 -15.10
CA VAL A 246 -4.51 10.29 -16.30
C VAL A 246 -4.32 8.82 -15.93
N TYR A 247 -5.30 8.01 -16.31
CA TYR A 247 -5.28 6.55 -16.19
C TYR A 247 -5.06 5.95 -17.59
N PRO A 248 -3.81 5.58 -17.96
CA PRO A 248 -3.51 5.06 -19.29
C PRO A 248 -4.32 3.82 -19.62
N LYS A 249 -4.96 3.81 -20.83
CA LYS A 249 -5.83 2.70 -21.25
C LYS A 249 -5.09 1.40 -21.51
N GLU A 250 -3.81 1.48 -21.84
CA GLU A 250 -2.94 0.32 -22.04
C GLU A 250 -2.60 -0.41 -20.73
N GLY A 251 -2.92 0.18 -19.61
CA GLY A 251 -2.81 -0.43 -18.29
C GLY A 251 -2.28 0.52 -17.23
N VAL A 252 -2.79 0.36 -16.00
CA VAL A 252 -2.41 1.16 -14.83
C VAL A 252 -1.83 0.24 -13.77
N PRO A 253 -0.58 0.43 -13.32
CA PRO A 253 0.01 -0.39 -12.26
C PRO A 253 -0.79 -0.30 -10.95
N LEU A 254 -1.31 -1.44 -10.51
CA LEU A 254 -1.96 -1.62 -9.21
C LEU A 254 -0.92 -2.01 -8.17
N VAL A 255 -0.84 -1.25 -7.10
CA VAL A 255 0.09 -1.47 -6.00
C VAL A 255 -0.68 -1.87 -4.76
N VAL A 256 -0.66 -3.14 -4.42
CA VAL A 256 -1.16 -3.65 -3.15
C VAL A 256 -0.06 -3.50 -2.10
N SER A 257 -0.41 -2.92 -0.96
CA SER A 257 0.52 -2.63 0.14
C SER A 257 0.19 -3.54 1.32
N PRO A 258 0.98 -4.61 1.57
CA PRO A 258 0.70 -5.54 2.63
C PRO A 258 1.06 -5.04 4.02
N VAL A 259 0.45 -5.68 5.02
CA VAL A 259 0.81 -5.62 6.43
C VAL A 259 0.97 -7.04 6.97
N ALA A 260 1.89 -7.21 7.91
CA ALA A 260 2.15 -8.48 8.61
C ALA A 260 2.58 -8.24 10.05
N ILE A 261 2.34 -9.21 10.92
CA ILE A 261 2.86 -9.24 12.29
C ILE A 261 4.29 -9.83 12.24
N ALA A 262 5.22 -9.21 12.96
CA ALA A 262 6.57 -9.76 13.11
C ALA A 262 6.54 -11.09 13.88
N LYS A 263 7.41 -12.04 13.51
CA LYS A 263 7.49 -13.38 14.15
C LYS A 263 7.64 -13.29 15.67
N ASP A 264 8.54 -12.43 16.10
CA ASP A 264 8.91 -12.24 17.51
C ASP A 264 8.39 -10.88 18.04
N ALA A 265 7.18 -10.49 17.63
CA ALA A 265 6.55 -9.26 18.10
C ALA A 265 6.56 -9.16 19.63
N PRO A 266 7.06 -8.06 20.22
CA PRO A 266 7.04 -7.87 21.68
C PRO A 266 5.63 -7.85 22.26
N HIS A 267 4.64 -7.38 21.48
CA HIS A 267 3.25 -7.22 21.90
C HIS A 267 2.30 -7.98 20.96
N PRO A 268 2.37 -9.35 20.94
CA PRO A 268 1.73 -10.15 19.89
C PRO A 268 0.19 -10.10 19.93
N ASN A 269 -0.43 -9.91 21.10
CA ASN A 269 -1.89 -9.82 21.20
C ASN A 269 -2.38 -8.44 20.77
N ALA A 270 -1.68 -7.38 21.15
CA ALA A 270 -1.98 -6.03 20.70
C ALA A 270 -1.77 -5.90 19.19
N ALA A 271 -0.72 -6.52 18.64
CA ALA A 271 -0.50 -6.61 17.19
C ALA A 271 -1.64 -7.33 16.45
N LYS A 272 -2.11 -8.45 16.97
CA LYS A 272 -3.28 -9.17 16.42
C LYS A 272 -4.52 -8.30 16.46
N LEU A 273 -4.82 -7.67 17.59
CA LEU A 273 -5.99 -6.81 17.75
C LEU A 273 -5.93 -5.60 16.80
N PHE A 274 -4.75 -4.98 16.64
CA PHE A 274 -4.56 -3.88 15.69
C PHE A 274 -4.69 -4.36 14.24
N THR A 275 -4.24 -5.57 13.93
CA THR A 275 -4.43 -6.20 12.61
C THR A 275 -5.91 -6.44 12.32
N GLU A 276 -6.70 -7.01 13.27
CA GLU A 276 -8.15 -7.16 13.15
C GLU A 276 -8.84 -5.81 12.87
N PHE A 277 -8.43 -4.76 13.60
CA PHE A 277 -8.95 -3.42 13.39
C PHE A 277 -8.61 -2.86 12.00
N ILE A 278 -7.37 -3.02 11.51
CA ILE A 278 -6.94 -2.57 10.19
C ILE A 278 -7.83 -3.17 9.09
N PHE A 279 -8.22 -4.44 9.21
CA PHE A 279 -9.03 -5.13 8.21
C PHE A 279 -10.55 -4.98 8.44
N SER A 280 -10.98 -4.31 9.51
CA SER A 280 -12.40 -4.01 9.73
C SER A 280 -12.94 -3.05 8.66
N LYS A 281 -14.25 -3.16 8.37
CA LYS A 281 -14.94 -2.23 7.45
C LYS A 281 -14.71 -0.76 7.84
N GLU A 282 -14.79 -0.45 9.13
CA GLU A 282 -14.66 0.92 9.65
C GLU A 282 -13.28 1.52 9.32
N SER A 283 -12.23 0.76 9.58
CA SER A 283 -10.86 1.17 9.29
C SER A 283 -10.59 1.28 7.79
N GLN A 284 -11.07 0.32 7.01
CA GLN A 284 -10.94 0.32 5.56
C GLN A 284 -11.75 1.48 4.92
N GLN A 285 -12.93 1.82 5.47
CA GLN A 285 -13.70 2.99 5.04
C GLN A 285 -13.00 4.30 5.39
N LEU A 286 -12.37 4.41 6.57
CA LEU A 286 -11.56 5.57 6.94
C LEU A 286 -10.44 5.82 5.91
N LEU A 287 -9.73 4.77 5.48
CA LEU A 287 -8.68 4.89 4.47
C LEU A 287 -9.22 5.34 3.11
N ALA A 288 -10.40 4.88 2.72
CA ALA A 288 -11.06 5.30 1.49
C ALA A 288 -11.54 6.76 1.56
N ASP A 289 -12.20 7.16 2.64
CA ASP A 289 -12.83 8.48 2.78
C ASP A 289 -11.80 9.60 2.99
N LYS A 290 -10.83 9.36 3.88
CA LYS A 290 -9.87 10.40 4.27
C LYS A 290 -8.66 10.49 3.37
N GLU A 291 -8.23 9.35 2.84
CA GLU A 291 -6.99 9.25 2.09
C GLU A 291 -7.20 8.97 0.59
N GLY A 292 -8.40 8.61 0.17
CA GLY A 292 -8.68 8.21 -1.21
C GLY A 292 -8.00 6.91 -1.62
N LEU A 293 -7.65 6.05 -0.66
CA LEU A 293 -7.01 4.76 -0.90
C LEU A 293 -8.04 3.71 -1.32
N TYR A 294 -7.64 2.80 -2.19
CA TYR A 294 -8.40 1.59 -2.42
C TYR A 294 -8.09 0.56 -1.34
N THR A 295 -9.06 -0.31 -1.07
CA THR A 295 -8.96 -1.35 -0.04
C THR A 295 -9.50 -2.67 -0.55
N GLY A 296 -9.24 -3.76 0.17
CA GLY A 296 -9.73 -5.09 -0.19
C GLY A 296 -11.14 -5.41 0.33
N HIS A 297 -11.66 -4.62 1.26
CA HIS A 297 -12.96 -4.91 1.89
C HIS A 297 -14.12 -4.66 0.92
N PRO A 298 -15.01 -5.65 0.66
CA PRO A 298 -16.04 -5.56 -0.38
C PRO A 298 -17.08 -4.48 -0.12
N ASP A 299 -17.37 -4.17 1.15
CA ASP A 299 -18.42 -3.23 1.55
C ASP A 299 -17.94 -1.78 1.70
N VAL A 300 -16.67 -1.49 1.29
CA VAL A 300 -16.14 -0.12 1.28
C VAL A 300 -16.67 0.62 0.07
N THR A 301 -17.14 1.84 0.31
CA THR A 301 -17.61 2.75 -0.74
C THR A 301 -16.58 3.81 -1.04
N TYR A 302 -16.59 4.32 -2.27
CA TYR A 302 -15.66 5.34 -2.75
C TYR A 302 -16.41 6.57 -3.26
N PRO A 303 -15.78 7.77 -3.23
CA PRO A 303 -16.36 8.95 -3.85
C PRO A 303 -16.74 8.72 -5.31
N ALA A 304 -17.86 9.31 -5.75
CA ALA A 304 -18.42 9.07 -7.09
C ALA A 304 -17.47 9.51 -8.23
N ASP A 305 -16.60 10.48 -7.97
CA ASP A 305 -15.62 10.99 -8.93
C ASP A 305 -14.30 10.19 -8.94
N LYS A 306 -14.18 9.16 -8.09
CA LYS A 306 -13.04 8.25 -8.09
C LYS A 306 -13.33 7.04 -8.99
N PRO A 307 -12.44 6.71 -9.95
CA PRO A 307 -12.68 5.54 -10.82
C PRO A 307 -12.74 4.26 -10.00
N LYS A 308 -13.65 3.35 -10.36
CA LYS A 308 -13.70 2.02 -9.76
C LYS A 308 -12.60 1.16 -10.36
N LEU A 309 -11.89 0.39 -9.54
CA LEU A 309 -10.81 -0.48 -10.02
C LEU A 309 -11.25 -1.43 -11.14
N LYS A 310 -12.49 -1.94 -11.09
CA LYS A 310 -13.06 -2.83 -12.10
C LYS A 310 -13.25 -2.20 -13.48
N ASP A 311 -13.27 -0.87 -13.55
CA ASP A 311 -13.49 -0.11 -14.80
C ASP A 311 -12.13 0.28 -15.45
N LEU A 312 -11.01 -0.05 -14.80
CA LEU A 312 -9.66 0.22 -15.27
C LEU A 312 -8.97 -1.04 -15.77
N ASN A 313 -8.13 -0.89 -16.80
CA ASN A 313 -7.18 -1.94 -17.16
C ASN A 313 -6.02 -1.91 -16.17
N LEU A 314 -5.98 -2.88 -15.25
CA LEU A 314 -4.99 -2.93 -14.17
C LEU A 314 -3.82 -3.85 -14.56
N ILE A 315 -2.59 -3.40 -14.27
CA ILE A 315 -1.38 -4.22 -14.37
C ILE A 315 -0.97 -4.57 -12.94
N SER A 316 -1.02 -5.86 -12.61
CA SER A 316 -0.54 -6.38 -11.33
C SER A 316 0.91 -6.85 -11.49
N ALA A 317 1.74 -6.54 -10.49
CA ALA A 317 3.08 -7.11 -10.38
C ALA A 317 3.05 -8.33 -9.45
N ASP A 318 3.70 -9.40 -9.84
CA ASP A 318 3.85 -10.59 -9.01
C ASP A 318 4.81 -10.30 -7.85
N PRO A 319 4.43 -10.61 -6.59
CA PRO A 319 5.29 -10.36 -5.42
C PRO A 319 6.63 -11.12 -5.44
N ASP A 320 6.65 -12.35 -5.95
CA ASP A 320 7.87 -13.14 -6.07
C ASP A 320 8.82 -12.53 -7.13
N GLU A 321 8.25 -11.99 -8.22
CA GLU A 321 9.04 -11.27 -9.23
C GLU A 321 9.57 -9.94 -8.68
N LEU A 322 8.79 -9.20 -7.89
CA LEU A 322 9.25 -7.98 -7.21
C LEU A 322 10.44 -8.25 -6.30
N GLU A 323 10.40 -9.35 -5.54
CA GLU A 323 11.51 -9.77 -4.68
C GLU A 323 12.75 -10.09 -5.51
N LYS A 324 12.62 -11.01 -6.48
CA LYS A 324 13.74 -11.50 -7.32
C LYS A 324 14.42 -10.40 -8.11
N ARG A 325 13.66 -9.43 -8.62
CA ARG A 325 14.16 -8.37 -9.50
C ARG A 325 14.45 -7.06 -8.76
N ASN A 326 14.29 -7.00 -7.44
CA ASN A 326 14.47 -5.78 -6.64
C ASN A 326 15.85 -5.14 -6.86
N ALA A 327 16.93 -5.93 -6.79
CA ALA A 327 18.29 -5.44 -7.00
C ALA A 327 18.54 -5.00 -8.45
N GLU A 328 18.04 -5.75 -9.44
CA GLU A 328 18.11 -5.41 -10.86
C GLU A 328 17.44 -4.07 -11.13
N ILE A 329 16.19 -3.90 -10.64
CA ILE A 329 15.42 -2.69 -10.85
C ILE A 329 16.15 -1.46 -10.32
N LYS A 330 16.64 -1.52 -9.07
CA LYS A 330 17.41 -0.43 -8.48
C LYS A 330 18.65 -0.09 -9.28
N LYS A 331 19.43 -1.10 -9.64
CA LYS A 331 20.68 -0.93 -10.41
C LYS A 331 20.39 -0.29 -11.77
N ARG A 332 19.46 -0.84 -12.54
CA ARG A 332 19.11 -0.34 -13.87
C ARG A 332 18.52 1.06 -13.83
N PHE A 333 17.70 1.35 -12.84
CA PHE A 333 17.14 2.70 -12.69
C PHE A 333 18.25 3.75 -12.46
N VAL A 334 19.21 3.45 -11.58
CA VAL A 334 20.39 4.32 -11.35
C VAL A 334 21.25 4.46 -12.62
N GLU A 335 21.46 3.38 -13.38
CA GLU A 335 22.20 3.42 -14.66
C GLU A 335 21.58 4.39 -15.66
N PHE A 336 20.25 4.47 -15.73
CA PHE A 336 19.55 5.35 -16.70
C PHE A 336 19.39 6.78 -16.20
N PHE A 337 19.09 6.96 -14.92
CA PHE A 337 18.69 8.26 -14.37
C PHE A 337 19.76 8.92 -13.49
N GLY A 338 20.82 8.22 -13.14
CA GLY A 338 21.98 8.80 -12.44
C GLY A 338 21.75 9.16 -10.97
N ALA A 339 20.81 8.53 -10.28
CA ALA A 339 20.41 8.92 -8.91
C ALA A 339 20.45 7.78 -7.90
#